data_91fdd164d40cbc1ff65e45aee99085eb
#
_entry.id   91fdd164d40cbc1ff65e45aee99085eb
#
_cell.length_a   1.000
_cell.length_b   1.000
_cell.length_c   1.000
_cell.angle_alpha   90.00
_cell.angle_beta   90.00
_cell.angle_gamma   90.00
#
_symmetry.space_group_name_H-M   'P 1'
#
loop_
_entity.id
_entity.type
_entity.pdbx_description
1 polymer ?
#
loop_
_entity_poly.entity_id
_entity_poly.type
_entity_poly.pdbx_seq_one_letter_code
_entity_poly.pdbx_strand_id
1 'polypeptide(L)'
;VATVSDSITVDVAGVADAPTLDVADASGKEDTAIALDIDAGLTDSSEVLTVTISGVPDGASLSAGTDNGDGTWTLSSSELDGLKITPADDFSGSFDLGVTAQSADGSDVATVSDSITVDVAGVADAPTLDVADASGKEDTAIALDIDAGLTDSSETLTVTISGVPDGASLSAGTNNGDGSWTLSSSDLDGLKITPAEDFSGSFDLGVTAKSADGSDVATVSDSITVDVTGVADAPTLDVADASGKEDSAIALDIDAGLTDSSEVLTVTISGVPDGASLSAGTDNGDGTWSLSSSDLDGLKITPADDFSGSFDLGVTAQSADGSDVATTTGSLTVDVTGVADAPTLDVADASGKEDSAIALDIDAGLTDSSEVLTVTISGVPDGASLSAGTDNGDGTWTLSSSDLDGLKITPADDFSGSFDL
;
A
#
# COMPACT_ATOMS: atom_id res chain seq x y z
N VAL A 1 -64.45 8.61 -113.21
CA VAL A 1 -63.23 9.05 -112.52
C VAL A 1 -62.63 7.85 -111.83
N ALA A 2 -61.54 7.35 -112.35
CA ALA A 2 -60.78 6.31 -111.69
C ALA A 2 -59.77 6.99 -110.74
N THR A 3 -59.81 6.67 -109.47
CA THR A 3 -58.84 7.10 -108.48
C THR A 3 -57.89 5.92 -108.19
N VAL A 4 -56.61 6.17 -108.24
CA VAL A 4 -55.54 5.30 -107.81
C VAL A 4 -55.01 5.90 -106.53
N SER A 5 -54.94 5.15 -105.43
CA SER A 5 -54.32 5.51 -104.17
C SER A 5 -53.16 4.53 -103.89
N ASP A 6 -52.06 5.08 -103.48
CA ASP A 6 -50.88 4.35 -102.98
C ASP A 6 -50.48 4.94 -101.65
N SER A 7 -49.84 4.17 -100.82
CA SER A 7 -49.37 4.57 -99.46
C SER A 7 -47.85 4.64 -99.46
N ILE A 8 -47.31 5.67 -98.85
CA ILE A 8 -45.88 5.81 -98.50
C ILE A 8 -45.75 5.59 -97.04
N THR A 9 -44.87 4.68 -96.60
CA THR A 9 -44.42 4.57 -95.21
C THR A 9 -43.25 5.51 -95.00
N VAL A 10 -43.38 6.34 -94.04
CA VAL A 10 -42.28 7.20 -93.57
C VAL A 10 -41.87 6.72 -92.21
N ASP A 11 -40.68 6.14 -92.10
CA ASP A 11 -40.08 5.73 -90.83
C ASP A 11 -39.30 6.93 -90.28
N VAL A 12 -39.68 7.37 -89.11
CA VAL A 12 -38.96 8.44 -88.36
C VAL A 12 -38.29 7.78 -87.17
N ALA A 13 -36.97 7.79 -87.16
CA ALA A 13 -36.19 7.35 -85.99
C ALA A 13 -36.24 8.41 -84.91
N GLY A 14 -36.44 7.99 -83.68
CA GLY A 14 -36.29 8.88 -82.49
C GLY A 14 -34.85 9.25 -82.28
N VAL A 15 -34.65 10.41 -81.66
CA VAL A 15 -33.35 10.94 -81.23
C VAL A 15 -33.51 11.28 -79.77
N ALA A 16 -32.66 10.72 -78.95
CA ALA A 16 -32.69 11.01 -77.50
C ALA A 16 -32.27 12.44 -77.18
N ASP A 17 -33.09 13.12 -76.46
CA ASP A 17 -32.81 14.48 -75.93
C ASP A 17 -32.05 14.45 -74.61
N ALA A 18 -31.13 15.38 -74.44
CA ALA A 18 -30.34 15.43 -73.16
C ALA A 18 -31.26 15.64 -71.94
N PRO A 19 -31.19 14.73 -70.94
CA PRO A 19 -31.97 14.87 -69.75
C PRO A 19 -31.49 16.07 -68.90
N THR A 20 -32.31 16.55 -67.99
CA THR A 20 -31.91 17.47 -66.96
C THR A 20 -31.29 16.70 -65.78
N LEU A 21 -30.26 17.26 -65.13
CA LEU A 21 -29.64 16.76 -63.97
C LEU A 21 -29.21 17.93 -63.06
N ASP A 22 -29.65 17.93 -61.81
CA ASP A 22 -29.23 18.83 -60.73
C ASP A 22 -28.91 17.98 -59.50
N VAL A 23 -27.77 18.24 -58.87
CA VAL A 23 -27.31 17.50 -57.72
C VAL A 23 -26.68 18.48 -56.72
N ALA A 24 -26.75 18.14 -55.42
CA ALA A 24 -26.13 18.91 -54.36
C ALA A 24 -25.26 18.03 -53.48
N ASP A 25 -24.17 18.60 -52.96
CA ASP A 25 -23.33 17.96 -51.97
C ASP A 25 -24.15 17.56 -50.75
N ALA A 26 -23.81 16.41 -50.15
CA ALA A 26 -24.50 15.86 -49.00
C ALA A 26 -23.59 15.77 -47.77
N SER A 27 -24.19 15.84 -46.59
CA SER A 27 -23.46 15.62 -45.37
C SER A 27 -24.32 14.94 -44.32
N GLY A 28 -23.67 14.14 -43.45
CA GLY A 28 -24.35 13.43 -42.40
C GLY A 28 -23.36 12.87 -41.38
N LYS A 29 -23.83 11.96 -40.57
CA LYS A 29 -23.02 11.22 -39.61
C LYS A 29 -22.84 9.77 -40.11
N GLU A 30 -21.74 9.14 -39.72
CA GLU A 30 -21.57 7.71 -39.96
C GLU A 30 -22.71 6.92 -39.28
N ASP A 31 -22.85 5.66 -39.62
CA ASP A 31 -23.90 4.73 -39.13
C ASP A 31 -25.33 5.22 -39.38
N THR A 32 -25.50 6.32 -40.06
CA THR A 32 -26.81 6.86 -40.38
C THR A 32 -27.00 7.07 -41.88
N ALA A 33 -28.23 6.92 -42.34
CA ALA A 33 -28.56 7.15 -43.73
C ALA A 33 -28.58 8.65 -44.06
N ILE A 34 -27.72 9.08 -44.99
CA ILE A 34 -27.53 10.45 -45.46
C ILE A 34 -28.41 10.69 -46.70
N ALA A 35 -29.22 11.75 -46.69
CA ALA A 35 -30.06 12.10 -47.80
C ALA A 35 -29.23 12.59 -48.99
N LEU A 36 -29.51 12.08 -50.18
CA LEU A 36 -28.97 12.57 -51.45
C LEU A 36 -30.02 13.43 -52.15
N ASP A 37 -29.64 14.60 -52.63
CA ASP A 37 -30.49 15.50 -53.39
C ASP A 37 -30.10 15.38 -54.86
N ILE A 38 -30.89 14.59 -55.62
CA ILE A 38 -30.68 14.30 -57.01
C ILE A 38 -32.00 14.56 -57.72
N ASP A 39 -32.05 15.56 -58.59
CA ASP A 39 -33.18 15.84 -59.48
C ASP A 39 -32.78 15.56 -60.94
N ALA A 40 -33.43 14.57 -61.53
CA ALA A 40 -33.18 14.21 -62.88
C ALA A 40 -34.50 14.06 -63.61
N GLY A 41 -34.65 14.71 -64.84
CA GLY A 41 -35.86 14.74 -65.60
C GLY A 41 -35.62 14.58 -67.08
N LEU A 42 -36.71 14.10 -67.79
CA LEU A 42 -36.75 14.00 -69.26
C LEU A 42 -37.20 15.33 -69.83
N THR A 43 -36.57 15.77 -70.94
CA THR A 43 -37.04 16.85 -71.77
C THR A 43 -38.12 16.41 -72.71
N ASP A 44 -38.09 15.17 -73.19
CA ASP A 44 -39.17 14.46 -73.91
C ASP A 44 -39.72 13.32 -73.03
N SER A 45 -41.00 13.38 -72.67
CA SER A 45 -41.71 12.37 -71.86
C SER A 45 -41.93 11.01 -72.49
N SER A 46 -41.64 10.85 -73.84
CA SER A 46 -41.71 9.59 -74.55
C SER A 46 -40.49 8.71 -74.38
N GLU A 47 -39.39 9.29 -73.76
CA GLU A 47 -38.13 8.61 -73.53
C GLU A 47 -38.12 7.87 -72.21
N VAL A 48 -37.09 7.06 -72.00
CA VAL A 48 -36.86 6.35 -70.71
C VAL A 48 -35.65 6.94 -70.00
N LEU A 49 -35.87 7.42 -68.75
CA LEU A 49 -34.80 7.93 -67.90
C LEU A 49 -34.23 6.78 -67.08
N THR A 50 -32.90 6.69 -67.10
CA THR A 50 -32.13 5.82 -66.23
C THR A 50 -31.05 6.66 -65.55
N VAL A 51 -30.87 6.57 -64.21
CA VAL A 51 -29.80 7.24 -63.47
C VAL A 51 -28.81 6.19 -62.96
N THR A 52 -27.54 6.40 -63.20
CA THR A 52 -26.47 5.56 -62.71
C THR A 52 -25.66 6.39 -61.66
N ILE A 53 -25.54 5.88 -60.45
CA ILE A 53 -24.66 6.40 -59.43
C ILE A 53 -23.42 5.53 -59.37
N SER A 54 -22.24 6.10 -59.47
CA SER A 54 -20.93 5.43 -59.43
C SER A 54 -20.10 5.97 -58.26
N GLY A 55 -19.07 5.24 -57.89
CA GLY A 55 -18.20 5.65 -56.78
C GLY A 55 -18.79 5.33 -55.41
N VAL A 56 -19.83 4.51 -55.32
CA VAL A 56 -20.36 4.03 -54.03
C VAL A 56 -19.27 3.17 -53.37
N PRO A 57 -18.77 3.57 -52.19
CA PRO A 57 -17.70 2.84 -51.53
C PRO A 57 -18.11 1.41 -51.14
N ASP A 58 -17.11 0.53 -51.00
CA ASP A 58 -17.34 -0.82 -50.49
C ASP A 58 -17.95 -0.74 -49.06
N GLY A 59 -18.99 -1.52 -48.81
CA GLY A 59 -19.73 -1.50 -47.53
C GLY A 59 -20.86 -0.46 -47.47
N ALA A 60 -20.82 0.60 -48.31
CA ALA A 60 -21.91 1.56 -48.37
C ALA A 60 -23.08 1.03 -49.22
N SER A 61 -24.31 1.52 -49.01
CA SER A 61 -25.51 1.09 -49.69
C SER A 61 -26.48 2.25 -49.96
N LEU A 62 -27.19 2.19 -51.10
CA LEU A 62 -28.29 3.11 -51.40
C LEU A 62 -29.62 2.52 -50.90
N SER A 63 -30.56 3.39 -50.51
CA SER A 63 -31.89 3.01 -50.00
C SER A 63 -32.82 2.49 -51.11
N ALA A 64 -32.50 2.74 -52.39
CA ALA A 64 -33.26 2.31 -53.55
C ALA A 64 -32.33 2.08 -54.73
N GLY A 65 -32.85 1.46 -55.81
CA GLY A 65 -32.09 1.12 -57.01
C GLY A 65 -31.57 -0.33 -57.01
N THR A 66 -30.83 -0.68 -58.06
CA THR A 66 -30.20 -1.97 -58.24
C THR A 66 -28.68 -1.83 -58.10
N ASP A 67 -28.09 -2.54 -57.17
CA ASP A 67 -26.63 -2.67 -57.03
C ASP A 67 -26.10 -3.56 -58.16
N ASN A 68 -25.15 -3.05 -58.95
CA ASN A 68 -24.52 -3.78 -60.06
C ASN A 68 -23.28 -4.59 -59.56
N GLY A 69 -22.83 -4.46 -58.32
CA GLY A 69 -21.71 -5.21 -57.74
C GLY A 69 -20.32 -4.71 -58.09
N ASP A 70 -20.21 -3.52 -58.72
CA ASP A 70 -18.96 -2.90 -59.16
C ASP A 70 -18.81 -1.45 -58.65
N GLY A 71 -19.50 -1.10 -57.54
CA GLY A 71 -19.55 0.26 -57.00
C GLY A 71 -20.48 1.19 -57.80
N THR A 72 -21.32 0.63 -58.68
CA THR A 72 -22.35 1.39 -59.43
C THR A 72 -23.73 0.91 -59.05
N TRP A 73 -24.69 1.84 -59.09
CA TRP A 73 -26.11 1.57 -58.86
C TRP A 73 -26.94 2.14 -59.96
N THR A 74 -27.99 1.40 -60.42
CA THR A 74 -28.93 1.81 -61.44
C THR A 74 -30.27 2.12 -60.79
N LEU A 75 -30.82 3.30 -61.14
CA LEU A 75 -32.07 3.82 -60.58
C LEU A 75 -33.02 4.29 -61.70
N SER A 76 -34.30 4.17 -61.42
CA SER A 76 -35.36 4.83 -62.20
C SER A 76 -35.66 6.22 -61.61
N SER A 77 -36.34 7.10 -62.32
CA SER A 77 -36.76 8.41 -61.86
C SER A 77 -37.59 8.39 -60.53
N SER A 78 -38.40 7.33 -60.35
CA SER A 78 -39.22 7.19 -59.14
C SER A 78 -38.47 6.77 -57.89
N GLU A 79 -37.21 6.35 -58.01
CA GLU A 79 -36.34 5.92 -56.92
C GLU A 79 -35.42 7.03 -56.43
N LEU A 80 -35.42 8.19 -57.08
CA LEU A 80 -34.63 9.35 -56.69
C LEU A 80 -35.24 10.11 -55.50
N ASP A 81 -36.57 10.14 -55.39
CA ASP A 81 -37.27 10.85 -54.32
C ASP A 81 -37.00 10.20 -52.96
N GLY A 82 -36.38 10.97 -52.06
CA GLY A 82 -35.99 10.51 -50.72
C GLY A 82 -34.86 9.48 -50.71
N LEU A 83 -34.04 9.42 -51.81
CA LEU A 83 -32.86 8.55 -51.87
C LEU A 83 -31.87 8.90 -50.77
N LYS A 84 -31.30 7.86 -50.18
CA LYS A 84 -30.28 7.98 -49.14
C LYS A 84 -29.13 7.05 -49.44
N ILE A 85 -27.94 7.44 -48.94
CA ILE A 85 -26.80 6.57 -48.85
C ILE A 85 -26.51 6.28 -47.39
N THR A 86 -26.30 5.01 -47.05
CA THR A 86 -25.75 4.59 -45.75
C THR A 86 -24.27 4.28 -45.98
N PRO A 87 -23.33 5.01 -45.38
CA PRO A 87 -21.90 4.70 -45.44
C PRO A 87 -21.62 3.29 -44.94
N ALA A 88 -20.40 2.80 -45.11
CA ALA A 88 -19.92 1.61 -44.41
C ALA A 88 -19.91 1.90 -42.89
N ASP A 89 -20.06 0.84 -42.09
CA ASP A 89 -19.96 0.95 -40.64
C ASP A 89 -18.61 1.63 -40.24
N ASP A 90 -18.64 2.51 -39.26
CA ASP A 90 -17.47 3.22 -38.71
C ASP A 90 -16.69 4.07 -39.78
N PHE A 91 -17.33 4.47 -40.90
CA PHE A 91 -16.69 5.30 -41.92
C PHE A 91 -16.88 6.80 -41.64
N SER A 92 -15.82 7.47 -41.27
CA SER A 92 -15.75 8.95 -41.25
C SER A 92 -14.83 9.48 -42.35
N GLY A 93 -15.17 10.65 -42.91
CA GLY A 93 -14.41 11.25 -44.00
C GLY A 93 -15.29 11.73 -45.14
N SER A 94 -14.75 11.81 -46.35
CA SER A 94 -15.51 12.20 -47.54
C SER A 94 -15.24 11.30 -48.75
N PHE A 95 -16.26 11.15 -49.61
CA PHE A 95 -16.13 10.47 -50.86
C PHE A 95 -17.01 11.12 -51.92
N ASP A 96 -16.68 10.92 -53.21
CA ASP A 96 -17.41 11.48 -54.36
C ASP A 96 -18.24 10.43 -55.06
N LEU A 97 -19.51 10.74 -55.33
CA LEU A 97 -20.41 9.96 -56.16
C LEU A 97 -20.52 10.61 -57.51
N GLY A 98 -20.27 9.86 -58.58
CA GLY A 98 -20.58 10.30 -59.94
C GLY A 98 -22.02 9.96 -60.27
N VAL A 99 -22.82 10.92 -60.67
CA VAL A 99 -24.22 10.76 -61.10
C VAL A 99 -24.34 10.96 -62.59
N THR A 100 -24.87 9.97 -63.32
CA THR A 100 -25.11 10.04 -64.77
C THR A 100 -26.55 9.79 -65.01
N ALA A 101 -27.26 10.79 -65.54
CA ALA A 101 -28.60 10.68 -66.14
C ALA A 101 -28.51 10.33 -67.57
N GLN A 102 -29.24 9.31 -67.99
CA GLN A 102 -29.35 8.87 -69.39
C GLN A 102 -30.81 8.85 -69.84
N SER A 103 -31.13 9.52 -70.96
CA SER A 103 -32.37 9.36 -71.71
C SER A 103 -32.15 8.39 -72.87
N ALA A 104 -33.16 7.63 -73.19
CA ALA A 104 -33.13 6.70 -74.32
C ALA A 104 -34.41 6.75 -75.11
N ASP A 105 -34.29 6.93 -76.51
CA ASP A 105 -35.33 6.78 -77.48
C ASP A 105 -34.94 5.66 -78.45
N GLY A 106 -35.48 4.51 -78.20
CA GLY A 106 -35.14 3.27 -78.99
C GLY A 106 -33.66 2.88 -78.71
N SER A 107 -32.83 3.05 -79.81
CA SER A 107 -31.38 2.76 -79.68
C SER A 107 -30.50 4.00 -79.53
N ASP A 108 -31.08 5.18 -79.60
CA ASP A 108 -30.36 6.43 -79.39
C ASP A 108 -30.36 6.80 -77.92
N VAL A 109 -29.25 7.36 -77.44
CA VAL A 109 -29.05 7.70 -76.03
C VAL A 109 -28.35 9.06 -75.84
N ALA A 110 -28.80 9.86 -74.90
CA ALA A 110 -28.13 11.10 -74.46
C ALA A 110 -27.84 11.05 -72.96
N THR A 111 -26.74 11.63 -72.56
CA THR A 111 -26.28 11.59 -71.13
C THR A 111 -25.85 12.91 -70.63
N VAL A 112 -26.14 13.17 -69.38
CA VAL A 112 -25.61 14.28 -68.58
C VAL A 112 -25.02 13.76 -67.26
N SER A 113 -23.85 14.22 -66.83
CA SER A 113 -23.19 13.73 -65.63
C SER A 113 -22.76 14.89 -64.74
N ASP A 114 -22.83 14.68 -63.45
CA ASP A 114 -22.37 15.54 -62.39
C ASP A 114 -21.83 14.75 -61.21
N SER A 115 -21.35 15.38 -60.16
CA SER A 115 -20.78 14.72 -58.96
C SER A 115 -21.33 15.32 -57.68
N ILE A 116 -21.50 14.43 -56.67
CA ILE A 116 -21.88 14.79 -55.30
C ILE A 116 -20.70 14.45 -54.38
N THR A 117 -20.21 15.41 -53.59
CA THR A 117 -19.34 15.13 -52.48
C THR A 117 -20.20 14.81 -51.25
N VAL A 118 -19.95 13.66 -50.63
CA VAL A 118 -20.62 13.22 -49.41
C VAL A 118 -19.63 13.35 -48.24
N ASP A 119 -19.91 14.27 -47.32
CA ASP A 119 -19.13 14.46 -46.11
C ASP A 119 -19.76 13.71 -44.94
N VAL A 120 -19.02 12.79 -44.35
CA VAL A 120 -19.45 11.94 -43.23
C VAL A 120 -18.69 12.34 -41.96
N ALA A 121 -19.41 12.89 -41.01
CA ALA A 121 -18.84 13.23 -39.73
C ALA A 121 -18.80 12.00 -38.80
N GLY A 122 -17.69 11.83 -38.12
CA GLY A 122 -17.54 10.78 -37.14
C GLY A 122 -18.46 10.94 -35.90
N VAL A 123 -18.78 9.83 -35.30
CA VAL A 123 -19.57 9.71 -34.05
C VAL A 123 -18.85 8.78 -33.14
N ALA A 124 -18.41 9.28 -31.97
CA ALA A 124 -17.69 8.43 -31.04
C ALA A 124 -18.56 7.30 -30.48
N ASP A 125 -18.11 6.08 -30.66
CA ASP A 125 -18.73 4.87 -30.19
C ASP A 125 -18.34 4.57 -28.73
N ALA A 126 -19.26 3.96 -27.99
CA ALA A 126 -18.97 3.62 -26.58
C ALA A 126 -17.84 2.59 -26.49
N PRO A 127 -16.73 2.91 -25.79
CA PRO A 127 -15.65 1.96 -25.62
C PRO A 127 -16.07 0.79 -24.73
N THR A 128 -15.38 -0.34 -24.83
CA THR A 128 -15.51 -1.43 -23.86
C THR A 128 -14.68 -1.09 -22.62
N LEU A 129 -15.18 -1.49 -21.45
CA LEU A 129 -14.47 -1.38 -20.17
C LEU A 129 -14.85 -2.57 -19.29
N ASP A 130 -13.85 -3.31 -18.82
CA ASP A 130 -13.97 -4.37 -17.82
C ASP A 130 -12.90 -4.15 -16.74
N VAL A 131 -13.27 -4.24 -15.48
CA VAL A 131 -12.37 -4.00 -14.35
C VAL A 131 -12.65 -5.01 -13.25
N ALA A 132 -11.62 -5.35 -12.47
CA ALA A 132 -11.76 -6.24 -11.32
C ALA A 132 -11.19 -5.60 -10.06
N ASP A 133 -11.79 -5.94 -8.90
CA ASP A 133 -11.25 -5.55 -7.61
C ASP A 133 -9.84 -6.10 -7.40
N ALA A 134 -9.00 -5.34 -6.72
CA ALA A 134 -7.60 -5.65 -6.51
C ALA A 134 -7.29 -5.80 -5.02
N SER A 135 -6.30 -6.62 -4.70
CA SER A 135 -5.82 -6.75 -3.34
C SER A 135 -4.33 -7.02 -3.29
N GLY A 136 -3.70 -6.55 -2.22
CA GLY A 136 -2.27 -6.76 -2.00
C GLY A 136 -1.84 -6.35 -0.61
N LYS A 137 -0.53 -6.30 -0.40
CA LYS A 137 0.08 -5.83 0.85
C LYS A 137 0.50 -4.37 0.69
N GLU A 138 0.52 -3.64 1.80
CA GLU A 138 1.14 -2.32 1.82
C GLU A 138 2.60 -2.38 1.38
N ASP A 139 3.19 -1.24 1.08
CA ASP A 139 4.58 -1.08 0.61
C ASP A 139 4.94 -1.88 -0.63
N THR A 140 3.98 -2.55 -1.24
CA THR A 140 4.17 -3.32 -2.47
C THR A 140 3.24 -2.84 -3.58
N ALA A 141 3.71 -2.98 -4.83
CA ALA A 141 2.91 -2.63 -5.99
C ALA A 141 1.82 -3.69 -6.25
N ILE A 142 0.56 -3.29 -6.22
CA ILE A 142 -0.64 -4.11 -6.41
C ILE A 142 -1.05 -4.05 -7.88
N ALA A 143 -1.26 -5.19 -8.53
CA ALA A 143 -1.71 -5.25 -9.92
C ALA A 143 -3.16 -4.77 -10.04
N LEU A 144 -3.43 -3.93 -11.04
CA LEU A 144 -4.77 -3.54 -11.44
C LEU A 144 -5.13 -4.29 -12.72
N ASP A 145 -6.31 -4.88 -12.75
CA ASP A 145 -6.87 -5.57 -13.92
C ASP A 145 -7.90 -4.65 -14.57
N ILE A 146 -7.48 -4.00 -15.65
CA ILE A 146 -8.28 -3.04 -16.40
C ILE A 146 -8.15 -3.40 -17.89
N ASP A 147 -9.25 -3.82 -18.48
CA ASP A 147 -9.35 -4.05 -19.93
C ASP A 147 -10.27 -2.99 -20.54
N ALA A 148 -9.72 -2.19 -21.45
CA ALA A 148 -10.47 -1.17 -22.16
C ALA A 148 -10.11 -1.17 -23.65
N GLY A 149 -11.12 -1.16 -24.50
CA GLY A 149 -10.97 -1.24 -25.95
C GLY A 149 -11.89 -0.30 -26.70
N LEU A 150 -11.54 -0.05 -27.96
CA LEU A 150 -12.38 0.66 -28.91
C LEU A 150 -13.28 -0.33 -29.66
N THR A 151 -14.50 0.07 -29.93
CA THR A 151 -15.42 -0.60 -30.89
C THR A 151 -15.09 -0.19 -32.29
N ASP A 152 -14.82 1.08 -32.52
CA ASP A 152 -14.25 1.59 -33.76
C ASP A 152 -12.74 1.85 -33.65
N SER A 153 -11.93 1.21 -34.49
CA SER A 153 -10.47 1.34 -34.46
C SER A 153 -9.93 2.66 -35.03
N SER A 154 -10.77 3.48 -35.67
CA SER A 154 -10.39 4.82 -36.16
C SER A 154 -10.34 5.87 -35.04
N GLU A 155 -11.00 5.58 -33.94
CA GLU A 155 -11.09 6.45 -32.78
C GLU A 155 -9.83 6.46 -31.87
N THR A 156 -9.82 7.35 -30.91
CA THR A 156 -8.74 7.45 -29.91
C THR A 156 -9.27 7.09 -28.54
N LEU A 157 -8.66 6.05 -27.92
CA LEU A 157 -8.95 5.65 -26.54
C LEU A 157 -8.09 6.40 -25.54
N THR A 158 -8.73 6.90 -24.50
CA THR A 158 -8.08 7.47 -23.31
C THR A 158 -8.75 6.90 -22.08
N VAL A 159 -7.96 6.42 -21.10
CA VAL A 159 -8.47 5.95 -19.81
C VAL A 159 -8.06 6.92 -18.71
N THR A 160 -9.01 7.28 -17.86
CA THR A 160 -8.74 8.11 -16.68
C THR A 160 -9.03 7.29 -15.42
N ILE A 161 -8.06 7.21 -14.53
CA ILE A 161 -8.23 6.65 -13.19
C ILE A 161 -8.28 7.81 -12.20
N SER A 162 -9.32 7.85 -11.39
CA SER A 162 -9.55 8.87 -10.36
C SER A 162 -9.64 8.24 -8.97
N GLY A 163 -9.52 9.04 -7.91
CA GLY A 163 -9.58 8.53 -6.55
C GLY A 163 -8.26 7.92 -6.06
N VAL A 164 -7.15 8.14 -6.79
CA VAL A 164 -5.82 7.71 -6.33
C VAL A 164 -5.47 8.51 -5.07
N PRO A 165 -5.27 7.82 -3.92
CA PRO A 165 -5.00 8.50 -2.65
C PRO A 165 -3.69 9.30 -2.66
N ASP A 166 -3.60 10.30 -1.79
CA ASP A 166 -2.36 11.04 -1.58
C ASP A 166 -1.25 10.08 -1.12
N GLY A 167 -0.07 10.21 -1.72
CA GLY A 167 1.06 9.31 -1.47
C GLY A 167 1.07 8.03 -2.32
N ALA A 168 -0.07 7.60 -2.87
CA ALA A 168 -0.12 6.48 -3.80
C ALA A 168 0.31 6.89 -5.21
N SER A 169 0.75 5.91 -6.01
CA SER A 169 1.18 6.15 -7.38
C SER A 169 0.87 5.00 -8.32
N LEU A 170 0.60 5.29 -9.60
CA LEU A 170 0.47 4.29 -10.65
C LEU A 170 1.83 4.05 -11.33
N SER A 171 2.03 2.84 -11.84
CA SER A 171 3.27 2.44 -12.53
C SER A 171 3.40 3.02 -13.94
N ALA A 172 2.31 3.49 -14.53
CA ALA A 172 2.25 4.07 -15.88
C ALA A 172 1.22 5.18 -15.95
N GLY A 173 1.22 5.95 -17.05
CA GLY A 173 0.32 7.06 -17.28
C GLY A 173 0.87 8.40 -16.79
N THR A 174 0.06 9.44 -16.90
CA THR A 174 0.37 10.82 -16.49
C THR A 174 -0.45 11.22 -15.29
N ASN A 175 0.23 11.59 -14.19
CA ASN A 175 -0.42 12.15 -13.00
C ASN A 175 -0.89 13.58 -13.29
N ASN A 176 -2.18 13.84 -13.11
CA ASN A 176 -2.79 15.16 -13.34
C ASN A 176 -2.67 16.12 -12.14
N GLY A 177 -2.25 15.62 -10.96
CA GLY A 177 -2.02 16.41 -9.74
C GLY A 177 -3.27 16.66 -8.88
N ASP A 178 -4.40 16.02 -9.22
CA ASP A 178 -5.69 16.15 -8.52
C ASP A 178 -6.25 14.79 -8.02
N GLY A 179 -5.37 13.80 -7.88
CA GLY A 179 -5.76 12.41 -7.55
C GLY A 179 -6.26 11.64 -8.77
N SER A 180 -6.12 12.18 -9.98
CA SER A 180 -6.43 11.47 -11.21
C SER A 180 -5.19 11.24 -12.07
N TRP A 181 -5.26 10.20 -12.91
CA TRP A 181 -4.22 9.81 -13.86
C TRP A 181 -4.83 9.57 -15.23
N THR A 182 -4.11 9.98 -16.28
CA THR A 182 -4.49 9.76 -17.67
C THR A 182 -3.58 8.71 -18.28
N LEU A 183 -4.17 7.70 -18.91
CA LEU A 183 -3.51 6.53 -19.48
C LEU A 183 -3.92 6.33 -20.93
N SER A 184 -3.01 5.81 -21.73
CA SER A 184 -3.27 5.24 -23.04
C SER A 184 -3.59 3.74 -22.92
N SER A 185 -4.09 3.11 -23.99
CA SER A 185 -4.32 1.65 -24.02
C SER A 185 -3.05 0.84 -23.72
N SER A 186 -1.87 1.34 -24.13
CA SER A 186 -0.60 0.66 -23.86
C SER A 186 -0.12 0.74 -22.43
N ASP A 187 -0.66 1.66 -21.63
CA ASP A 187 -0.31 1.84 -20.22
C ASP A 187 -1.09 0.88 -19.29
N LEU A 188 -2.13 0.22 -19.81
CA LEU A 188 -2.98 -0.70 -19.05
C LEU A 188 -2.33 -2.07 -18.82
N ASP A 189 -1.48 -2.52 -19.76
CA ASP A 189 -0.82 -3.82 -19.65
C ASP A 189 0.18 -3.84 -18.48
N GLY A 190 -0.11 -4.68 -17.49
CA GLY A 190 0.70 -4.82 -16.28
C GLY A 190 0.67 -3.59 -15.37
N LEU A 191 -0.37 -2.75 -15.47
CA LEU A 191 -0.57 -1.59 -14.61
C LEU A 191 -0.63 -2.00 -13.14
N LYS A 192 0.02 -1.21 -12.30
CA LYS A 192 0.04 -1.41 -10.84
C LYS A 192 -0.20 -0.10 -10.12
N ILE A 193 -0.75 -0.22 -8.93
CA ILE A 193 -0.79 0.87 -7.94
C ILE A 193 0.13 0.53 -6.77
N THR A 194 0.96 1.47 -6.36
CA THR A 194 1.69 1.40 -5.09
C THR A 194 0.95 2.30 -4.11
N PRO A 195 0.39 1.76 -3.01
CA PRO A 195 -0.23 2.58 -1.97
C PRO A 195 0.75 3.58 -1.35
N ALA A 196 0.27 4.49 -0.51
CA ALA A 196 1.15 5.29 0.35
C ALA A 196 1.89 4.36 1.32
N GLU A 197 3.06 4.79 1.80
CA GLU A 197 3.80 4.08 2.84
C GLU A 197 2.90 3.82 4.07
N ASP A 198 3.02 2.65 4.66
CA ASP A 198 2.30 2.24 5.88
C ASP A 198 0.75 2.36 5.76
N PHE A 199 0.20 2.29 4.54
CA PHE A 199 -1.24 2.36 4.34
C PHE A 199 -1.86 0.97 4.33
N SER A 200 -2.62 0.63 5.35
CA SER A 200 -3.51 -0.54 5.38
C SER A 200 -4.99 -0.11 5.37
N GLY A 201 -5.84 -0.88 4.71
CA GLY A 201 -7.26 -0.58 4.55
C GLY A 201 -7.75 -0.74 3.13
N SER A 202 -8.83 -0.05 2.75
CA SER A 202 -9.37 -0.10 1.39
C SER A 202 -9.70 1.30 0.86
N PHE A 203 -9.60 1.46 -0.47
CA PHE A 203 -10.02 2.65 -1.20
C PHE A 203 -10.58 2.27 -2.57
N ASP A 204 -11.40 3.17 -3.14
CA ASP A 204 -12.03 2.98 -4.44
C ASP A 204 -11.37 3.86 -5.49
N LEU A 205 -11.09 3.26 -6.66
CA LEU A 205 -10.64 3.94 -7.87
C LEU A 205 -11.79 3.99 -8.87
N GLY A 206 -12.13 5.19 -9.35
CA GLY A 206 -13.04 5.35 -10.48
C GLY A 206 -12.27 5.22 -11.80
N VAL A 207 -12.69 4.34 -12.69
CA VAL A 207 -12.10 4.14 -14.01
C VAL A 207 -13.05 4.63 -15.07
N THR A 208 -12.61 5.51 -15.96
CA THR A 208 -13.40 6.02 -17.08
C THR A 208 -12.64 5.80 -18.38
N ALA A 209 -13.17 4.96 -19.26
CA ALA A 209 -12.73 4.83 -20.63
C ALA A 209 -13.48 5.84 -21.50
N LYS A 210 -12.76 6.55 -22.33
CA LYS A 210 -13.27 7.55 -23.28
C LYS A 210 -12.76 7.25 -24.66
N SER A 211 -13.68 7.09 -25.63
CA SER A 211 -13.39 7.14 -27.04
C SER A 211 -13.62 8.57 -27.58
N ALA A 212 -12.92 8.90 -28.65
CA ALA A 212 -13.09 10.18 -29.34
C ALA A 212 -12.88 10.04 -30.83
N ASP A 213 -13.87 10.52 -31.63
CA ASP A 213 -13.75 10.76 -33.03
C ASP A 213 -13.90 12.26 -33.32
N GLY A 214 -12.78 12.90 -33.65
CA GLY A 214 -12.73 14.34 -33.85
C GLY A 214 -13.14 15.11 -32.58
N SER A 215 -14.32 15.75 -32.61
CA SER A 215 -14.87 16.48 -31.46
C SER A 215 -15.96 15.72 -30.70
N ASP A 216 -16.42 14.60 -31.25
CA ASP A 216 -17.41 13.75 -30.60
C ASP A 216 -16.75 12.80 -29.59
N VAL A 217 -17.43 12.48 -28.51
CA VAL A 217 -16.85 11.66 -27.42
C VAL A 217 -17.92 10.77 -26.82
N ALA A 218 -17.54 9.51 -26.52
CA ALA A 218 -18.32 8.59 -25.72
C ALA A 218 -17.52 8.10 -24.52
N THR A 219 -18.20 7.73 -23.44
CA THR A 219 -17.54 7.32 -22.18
C THR A 219 -18.27 6.16 -21.53
N VAL A 220 -17.49 5.26 -20.93
CA VAL A 220 -17.97 4.19 -20.05
C VAL A 220 -17.16 4.29 -18.75
N SER A 221 -17.81 4.13 -17.59
CA SER A 221 -17.15 4.22 -16.29
C SER A 221 -17.51 3.06 -15.39
N ASP A 222 -16.55 2.64 -14.58
CA ASP A 222 -16.69 1.60 -13.55
C ASP A 222 -15.77 1.93 -12.36
N SER A 223 -15.74 1.08 -11.34
CA SER A 223 -14.93 1.28 -10.14
C SER A 223 -14.22 0.00 -9.71
N ILE A 224 -13.02 0.16 -9.16
CA ILE A 224 -12.20 -0.89 -8.58
C ILE A 224 -12.07 -0.60 -7.08
N THR A 225 -12.41 -1.57 -6.23
CA THR A 225 -12.02 -1.53 -4.81
C THR A 225 -10.63 -2.16 -4.68
N VAL A 226 -9.71 -1.44 -4.04
CA VAL A 226 -8.36 -1.90 -3.74
C VAL A 226 -8.26 -2.18 -2.24
N ASP A 227 -8.08 -3.45 -1.87
CA ASP A 227 -7.88 -3.89 -0.49
C ASP A 227 -6.40 -4.05 -0.19
N VAL A 228 -5.90 -3.29 0.78
CA VAL A 228 -4.50 -3.31 1.21
C VAL A 228 -4.40 -3.94 2.59
N THR A 229 -3.68 -5.04 2.67
CA THR A 229 -3.42 -5.75 3.94
C THR A 229 -2.13 -5.21 4.56
N GLY A 230 -2.19 -4.91 5.85
CA GLY A 230 -1.03 -4.49 6.61
C GLY A 230 0.07 -5.56 6.73
N VAL A 231 1.28 -5.10 6.92
CA VAL A 231 2.48 -5.92 7.14
C VAL A 231 3.24 -5.32 8.31
N ALA A 232 3.48 -6.11 9.34
CA ALA A 232 4.21 -5.61 10.51
C ALA A 232 5.65 -5.24 10.17
N ASP A 233 6.01 -4.01 10.46
CA ASP A 233 7.34 -3.45 10.27
C ASP A 233 8.24 -3.70 11.48
N ALA A 234 9.53 -3.90 11.25
CA ALA A 234 10.47 -4.14 12.34
C ALA A 234 10.58 -2.89 13.24
N PRO A 235 10.26 -3.01 14.55
CA PRO A 235 10.37 -1.89 15.47
C PRO A 235 11.83 -1.48 15.70
N THR A 236 12.05 -0.22 16.02
CA THR A 236 13.36 0.25 16.49
C THR A 236 13.57 -0.23 17.93
N LEU A 237 14.82 -0.57 18.27
CA LEU A 237 15.22 -0.94 19.63
C LEU A 237 16.63 -0.47 19.89
N ASP A 238 16.81 0.32 20.94
CA ASP A 238 18.11 0.72 21.50
C ASP A 238 18.15 0.34 22.97
N VAL A 239 19.26 -0.24 23.41
CA VAL A 239 19.45 -0.69 24.80
C VAL A 239 20.86 -0.38 25.24
N ALA A 240 21.04 0.03 26.48
CA ALA A 240 22.34 0.32 27.06
C ALA A 240 22.55 -0.46 28.37
N ASP A 241 23.81 -0.85 28.63
CA ASP A 241 24.19 -1.49 29.91
C ASP A 241 23.87 -0.58 31.09
N ALA A 242 23.44 -1.20 32.18
CA ALA A 242 23.04 -0.52 33.39
C ALA A 242 23.94 -0.87 34.59
N SER A 243 24.08 0.03 35.51
CA SER A 243 24.83 -0.24 36.74
C SER A 243 24.24 0.47 37.94
N GLY A 244 24.33 -0.15 39.08
CA GLY A 244 23.85 0.43 40.36
C GLY A 244 24.34 -0.31 41.56
N LYS A 245 23.70 -0.06 42.68
CA LYS A 245 23.98 -0.70 43.97
C LYS A 245 22.89 -1.74 44.24
N GLU A 246 23.27 -2.78 45.00
CA GLU A 246 22.26 -3.71 45.55
C GLU A 246 21.25 -2.95 46.40
N ASP A 247 20.12 -3.54 46.73
CA ASP A 247 19.00 -2.99 47.51
C ASP A 247 18.44 -1.66 46.98
N SER A 248 18.82 -1.27 45.77
CA SER A 248 18.40 -0.03 45.15
C SER A 248 17.87 -0.28 43.75
N ALA A 249 16.84 0.47 43.35
CA ALA A 249 16.32 0.42 42.00
C ALA A 249 17.31 1.03 40.99
N ILE A 250 17.74 0.26 40.01
CA ILE A 250 18.68 0.59 38.92
C ILE A 250 17.89 1.01 37.70
N ALA A 251 18.19 2.18 37.13
CA ALA A 251 17.55 2.64 35.91
C ALA A 251 17.98 1.78 34.70
N LEU A 252 17.02 1.36 33.89
CA LEU A 252 17.25 0.73 32.62
C LEU A 252 17.04 1.75 31.50
N ASP A 253 17.95 1.80 30.55
CA ASP A 253 17.86 2.64 29.36
C ASP A 253 17.48 1.73 28.17
N ILE A 254 16.19 1.69 27.90
CA ILE A 254 15.59 0.89 26.84
C ILE A 254 14.67 1.80 26.07
N ASP A 255 14.98 2.04 24.80
CA ASP A 255 14.13 2.79 23.87
C ASP A 255 13.64 1.87 22.75
N ALA A 256 12.33 1.80 22.57
CA ALA A 256 11.71 1.02 21.53
C ALA A 256 10.56 1.82 20.89
N GLY A 257 10.52 1.85 19.56
CA GLY A 257 9.56 2.62 18.80
C GLY A 257 9.03 1.86 17.59
N LEU A 258 7.83 2.25 17.15
CA LEU A 258 7.25 1.77 15.89
C LEU A 258 7.78 2.60 14.73
N THR A 259 7.96 1.97 13.58
CA THR A 259 8.20 2.60 12.27
C THR A 259 6.87 2.99 11.65
N ASP A 260 5.86 2.11 11.74
CA ASP A 260 4.47 2.43 11.42
C ASP A 260 3.65 2.68 12.70
N SER A 261 3.02 3.85 12.80
CA SER A 261 2.21 4.26 13.94
C SER A 261 0.83 3.58 14.04
N SER A 262 0.40 2.87 13.01
CA SER A 262 -0.85 2.10 13.01
C SER A 262 -0.73 0.78 13.77
N GLU A 263 0.49 0.32 13.98
CA GLU A 263 0.83 -0.95 14.65
C GLU A 263 0.77 -0.87 16.18
N VAL A 264 0.87 -2.03 16.81
CA VAL A 264 0.91 -2.17 18.28
C VAL A 264 2.28 -2.66 18.72
N LEU A 265 2.98 -1.84 19.54
CA LEU A 265 4.27 -2.21 20.12
C LEU A 265 4.07 -2.97 21.44
N THR A 266 4.77 -4.08 21.58
CA THR A 266 4.93 -4.83 22.82
C THR A 266 6.41 -5.11 23.06
N VAL A 267 6.89 -4.88 24.28
CA VAL A 267 8.27 -5.18 24.66
C VAL A 267 8.27 -6.31 25.70
N THR A 268 9.13 -7.30 25.48
CA THR A 268 9.36 -8.40 26.43
C THR A 268 10.78 -8.32 26.93
N ILE A 269 10.96 -8.27 28.27
CA ILE A 269 12.25 -8.39 28.93
C ILE A 269 12.35 -9.80 29.49
N SER A 270 13.44 -10.48 29.20
CA SER A 270 13.75 -11.84 29.67
C SER A 270 15.05 -11.86 30.47
N GLY A 271 15.25 -12.94 31.24
CA GLY A 271 16.45 -13.08 32.06
C GLY A 271 16.40 -12.29 33.39
N VAL A 272 15.21 -11.84 33.80
CA VAL A 272 15.04 -11.22 35.12
C VAL A 272 15.27 -12.27 36.17
N PRO A 273 16.30 -12.11 37.07
CA PRO A 273 16.62 -13.12 38.08
C PRO A 273 15.50 -13.32 39.11
N ASP A 274 15.47 -14.51 39.71
CA ASP A 274 14.58 -14.80 40.83
C ASP A 274 14.81 -13.78 41.96
N GLY A 275 13.73 -13.21 42.48
CA GLY A 275 13.78 -12.17 43.53
C GLY A 275 13.95 -10.75 43.03
N ALA A 276 14.39 -10.55 41.78
CA ALA A 276 14.42 -9.24 41.15
C ALA A 276 13.04 -8.84 40.59
N SER A 277 12.79 -7.52 40.47
CA SER A 277 11.53 -7.02 39.94
C SER A 277 11.70 -5.78 39.07
N LEU A 278 10.84 -5.58 38.08
CA LEU A 278 10.75 -4.35 37.30
C LEU A 278 9.74 -3.38 37.93
N SER A 279 9.96 -2.09 37.75
CA SER A 279 9.10 -1.01 38.28
C SER A 279 7.78 -0.86 37.54
N ALA A 280 7.68 -1.43 36.29
CA ALA A 280 6.52 -1.36 35.44
C ALA A 280 6.41 -2.65 34.60
N GLY A 281 5.25 -2.85 33.95
CA GLY A 281 4.97 -4.03 33.16
C GLY A 281 4.27 -5.12 33.94
N THR A 282 4.10 -6.29 33.31
CA THR A 282 3.47 -7.49 33.88
C THR A 282 4.48 -8.60 33.97
N ASP A 283 4.67 -9.13 35.18
CA ASP A 283 5.47 -10.33 35.42
C ASP A 283 4.70 -11.57 34.90
N ASN A 284 5.31 -12.33 34.02
CA ASN A 284 4.74 -13.54 33.44
C ASN A 284 5.01 -14.80 34.29
N GLY A 285 5.86 -14.69 35.34
CA GLY A 285 6.16 -15.76 36.31
C GLY A 285 7.20 -16.79 35.83
N ASP A 286 7.88 -16.51 34.71
CA ASP A 286 8.90 -17.39 34.13
C ASP A 286 10.24 -16.67 33.87
N GLY A 287 10.47 -15.57 34.57
CA GLY A 287 11.64 -14.69 34.39
C GLY A 287 11.49 -13.76 33.19
N THR A 288 10.30 -13.65 32.60
CA THR A 288 9.98 -12.69 31.55
C THR A 288 8.94 -11.67 32.02
N TRP A 289 9.01 -10.49 31.46
CA TRP A 289 8.09 -9.37 31.73
C TRP A 289 7.57 -8.81 30.41
N SER A 290 6.27 -8.51 30.37
CA SER A 290 5.63 -7.86 29.22
C SER A 290 5.36 -6.40 29.54
N LEU A 291 5.78 -5.51 28.62
CA LEU A 291 5.71 -4.07 28.77
C LEU A 291 5.05 -3.43 27.53
N SER A 292 4.35 -2.34 27.76
CA SER A 292 3.93 -1.42 26.70
C SER A 292 5.02 -0.35 26.49
N SER A 293 4.93 0.43 25.40
CA SER A 293 5.84 1.55 25.16
C SER A 293 5.86 2.57 26.32
N SER A 294 4.73 2.79 26.99
CA SER A 294 4.64 3.71 28.13
C SER A 294 5.31 3.20 29.41
N ASP A 295 5.55 1.91 29.52
CA ASP A 295 6.21 1.30 30.68
C ASP A 295 7.74 1.44 30.63
N LEU A 296 8.29 1.80 29.47
CA LEU A 296 9.73 1.97 29.28
C LEU A 296 10.24 3.29 29.86
N ASP A 297 9.41 4.33 29.94
CA ASP A 297 9.80 5.62 30.48
C ASP A 297 10.11 5.55 31.96
N GLY A 298 11.38 5.75 32.32
CA GLY A 298 11.87 5.67 33.69
C GLY A 298 11.85 4.25 34.27
N LEU A 299 11.86 3.21 33.44
CA LEU A 299 11.89 1.81 33.87
C LEU A 299 13.11 1.54 34.73
N LYS A 300 12.90 0.76 35.79
CA LYS A 300 13.97 0.37 36.73
C LYS A 300 13.85 -1.12 37.02
N ILE A 301 14.99 -1.72 37.35
CA ILE A 301 15.06 -3.05 37.95
C ILE A 301 15.54 -2.92 39.40
N THR A 302 14.88 -3.60 40.34
CA THR A 302 15.38 -3.79 41.71
C THR A 302 15.90 -5.22 41.76
N PRO A 303 17.22 -5.42 41.98
CA PRO A 303 17.79 -6.76 42.17
C PRO A 303 17.17 -7.49 43.36
N ALA A 304 17.45 -8.77 43.53
CA ALA A 304 17.14 -9.49 44.77
C ALA A 304 17.93 -8.87 45.93
N ASP A 305 17.38 -8.98 47.11
CA ASP A 305 18.06 -8.50 48.35
C ASP A 305 19.46 -9.11 48.42
N ASP A 306 20.46 -8.31 48.83
CA ASP A 306 21.86 -8.71 49.03
C ASP A 306 22.54 -9.28 47.76
N PHE A 307 21.99 -9.00 46.53
CA PHE A 307 22.60 -9.47 45.29
C PHE A 307 23.67 -8.52 44.81
N SER A 308 24.91 -8.97 44.78
CA SER A 308 26.02 -8.27 44.12
C SER A 308 26.60 -9.15 42.98
N GLY A 309 26.94 -8.53 41.85
CA GLY A 309 27.40 -9.25 40.66
C GLY A 309 26.81 -8.68 39.36
N SER A 310 26.75 -9.47 38.31
CA SER A 310 26.17 -9.04 37.05
C SER A 310 25.22 -10.12 36.45
N PHE A 311 24.22 -9.67 35.72
CA PHE A 311 23.32 -10.53 34.94
C PHE A 311 22.93 -9.84 33.64
N ASP A 312 22.51 -10.65 32.65
CA ASP A 312 22.10 -10.17 31.35
C ASP A 312 20.58 -10.21 31.21
N LEU A 313 20.02 -9.12 30.66
CA LEU A 313 18.62 -9.04 30.27
C LEU A 313 18.53 -9.11 28.74
N GLY A 314 17.68 -9.99 28.21
CA GLY A 314 17.29 -10.00 26.80
C GLY A 314 16.06 -9.13 26.61
N VAL A 315 16.08 -8.25 25.62
CA VAL A 315 14.95 -7.38 25.27
C VAL A 315 14.47 -7.72 23.88
N THR A 316 13.17 -7.96 23.74
CA THR A 316 12.50 -8.19 22.46
C THR A 316 11.42 -7.14 22.28
N ALA A 317 11.57 -6.27 21.30
CA ALA A 317 10.52 -5.40 20.81
C ALA A 317 9.77 -6.10 19.69
N GLN A 318 8.44 -6.11 19.74
CA GLN A 318 7.56 -6.70 18.74
C GLN A 318 6.54 -5.66 18.31
N SER A 319 6.43 -5.44 17.00
CA SER A 319 5.31 -4.76 16.36
C SER A 319 4.30 -5.79 15.85
N ALA A 320 3.05 -5.39 15.78
CA ALA A 320 1.97 -6.23 15.26
C ALA A 320 0.97 -5.39 14.45
N ASP A 321 0.71 -5.82 13.21
CA ASP A 321 -0.42 -5.37 12.41
C ASP A 321 -1.37 -6.56 12.16
N GLY A 322 -2.52 -6.54 12.85
CA GLY A 322 -3.47 -7.64 12.85
C GLY A 322 -2.85 -8.95 13.33
N SER A 323 -2.61 -9.89 12.42
CA SER A 323 -1.97 -11.18 12.71
C SER A 323 -0.51 -11.26 12.27
N ASP A 324 -0.02 -10.26 11.56
CA ASP A 324 1.38 -10.18 11.14
C ASP A 324 2.22 -9.57 12.27
N VAL A 325 3.46 -10.03 12.43
CA VAL A 325 4.33 -9.60 13.51
C VAL A 325 5.77 -9.49 13.05
N ALA A 326 6.45 -8.42 13.48
CA ALA A 326 7.88 -8.26 13.29
C ALA A 326 8.58 -8.04 14.63
N THR A 327 9.84 -8.42 14.74
CA THR A 327 10.58 -8.38 16.01
C THR A 327 11.99 -7.85 15.83
N THR A 328 12.44 -7.05 16.81
CA THR A 328 13.83 -6.65 16.97
C THR A 328 14.29 -7.04 18.38
N THR A 329 15.50 -7.60 18.51
CA THR A 329 16.05 -8.09 19.78
C THR A 329 17.35 -7.40 20.13
N GLY A 330 17.54 -7.17 21.43
CA GLY A 330 18.77 -6.64 22.01
C GLY A 330 19.06 -7.30 23.35
N SER A 331 20.21 -6.99 23.95
CA SER A 331 20.57 -7.43 25.28
C SER A 331 21.37 -6.36 25.99
N LEU A 332 21.22 -6.27 27.29
CA LEU A 332 21.99 -5.39 28.15
C LEU A 332 22.49 -6.14 29.38
N THR A 333 23.65 -5.74 29.89
CA THR A 333 24.20 -6.25 31.16
C THR A 333 23.86 -5.27 32.29
N VAL A 334 23.41 -5.82 33.40
CA VAL A 334 23.19 -5.05 34.66
C VAL A 334 24.29 -5.40 35.65
N ASP A 335 25.14 -4.41 35.98
CA ASP A 335 26.20 -4.56 36.97
C ASP A 335 25.72 -4.02 38.35
N VAL A 336 25.71 -4.89 39.36
CA VAL A 336 25.28 -4.57 40.73
C VAL A 336 26.47 -4.58 41.65
N THR A 337 26.74 -3.42 42.25
CA THR A 337 27.83 -3.23 43.22
C THR A 337 27.32 -3.45 44.63
N GLY A 338 28.06 -4.26 45.40
CA GLY A 338 27.78 -4.52 46.81
C GLY A 338 27.85 -3.24 47.68
N VAL A 339 27.04 -3.20 48.70
CA VAL A 339 27.01 -2.14 49.71
C VAL A 339 27.06 -2.83 51.07
N ALA A 340 28.03 -2.45 51.91
CA ALA A 340 28.15 -3.04 53.25
C ALA A 340 26.94 -2.74 54.14
N ASP A 341 26.33 -3.81 54.62
CA ASP A 341 25.20 -3.75 55.52
C ASP A 341 25.62 -3.68 57.00
N ALA A 342 24.75 -3.14 57.84
CA ALA A 342 25.02 -3.04 59.25
C ALA A 342 24.97 -4.42 59.92
N PRO A 343 26.08 -4.91 60.46
CA PRO A 343 26.09 -6.18 61.18
C PRO A 343 25.26 -6.11 62.44
N THR A 344 24.80 -7.24 62.93
CA THR A 344 24.17 -7.40 64.23
C THR A 344 25.26 -7.62 65.29
N LEU A 345 25.07 -7.04 66.44
CA LEU A 345 25.96 -7.27 67.65
C LEU A 345 25.11 -7.33 68.92
N ASP A 346 25.23 -8.43 69.62
CA ASP A 346 24.66 -8.62 70.97
C ASP A 346 25.77 -9.04 71.94
N VAL A 347 25.86 -8.40 73.09
CA VAL A 347 26.88 -8.67 74.06
C VAL A 347 26.25 -8.73 75.46
N ALA A 348 26.74 -9.63 76.31
CA ALA A 348 26.29 -9.76 77.67
C ALA A 348 27.46 -9.62 78.66
N ASP A 349 27.17 -9.03 79.83
CA ASP A 349 28.15 -8.91 80.95
C ASP A 349 28.67 -10.31 81.33
N ALA A 350 29.99 -10.38 81.56
CA ALA A 350 30.66 -11.59 81.96
C ALA A 350 31.23 -11.50 83.38
N SER A 351 31.24 -12.59 84.11
CA SER A 351 31.81 -12.66 85.44
C SER A 351 32.53 -13.97 85.71
N GLY A 352 33.62 -13.91 86.47
CA GLY A 352 34.40 -15.09 86.75
C GLY A 352 35.33 -14.91 87.96
N LYS A 353 36.31 -15.77 88.06
CA LYS A 353 37.32 -15.71 89.14
C LYS A 353 38.66 -15.26 88.54
N GLU A 354 39.48 -14.59 89.36
CA GLU A 354 40.89 -14.36 89.01
C GLU A 354 41.61 -15.63 88.64
N ASP A 355 42.65 -15.56 87.85
CA ASP A 355 43.46 -16.68 87.34
C ASP A 355 42.66 -17.75 86.56
N SER A 356 41.46 -17.43 86.13
CA SER A 356 40.58 -18.33 85.39
C SER A 356 40.03 -17.70 84.09
N ALA A 357 39.94 -18.49 83.06
CA ALA A 357 39.33 -18.01 81.82
C ALA A 357 37.80 -17.79 81.95
N ILE A 358 37.35 -16.59 81.70
CA ILE A 358 35.97 -16.15 81.84
C ILE A 358 35.35 -16.20 80.42
N ALA A 359 34.23 -16.91 80.27
CA ALA A 359 33.53 -16.91 79.00
C ALA A 359 32.93 -15.55 78.68
N LEU A 360 33.14 -15.09 77.44
CA LEU A 360 32.46 -13.93 76.85
C LEU A 360 31.30 -14.40 76.03
N ASP A 361 30.17 -13.76 76.17
CA ASP A 361 28.95 -14.00 75.36
C ASP A 361 28.83 -12.82 74.37
N ILE A 362 29.33 -13.07 73.17
CA ILE A 362 29.34 -12.09 72.06
C ILE A 362 28.75 -12.78 70.88
N ASP A 363 27.61 -12.30 70.46
CA ASP A 363 26.97 -12.75 69.24
C ASP A 363 27.01 -11.61 68.20
N ALA A 364 27.66 -11.89 67.09
CA ALA A 364 27.75 -10.95 65.97
C ALA A 364 27.49 -11.67 64.65
N GLY A 365 26.61 -11.10 63.84
CA GLY A 365 26.18 -11.70 62.58
C GLY A 365 26.16 -10.67 61.43
N LEU A 366 26.24 -11.19 60.24
CA LEU A 366 26.01 -10.45 59.01
C LEU A 366 24.54 -10.54 58.63
N THR A 367 23.98 -9.49 58.07
CA THR A 367 22.70 -9.45 57.37
C THR A 367 22.85 -9.97 55.95
N ASP A 368 23.94 -9.60 55.30
CA ASP A 368 24.37 -10.17 54.01
C ASP A 368 25.48 -11.21 54.20
N SER A 369 25.23 -12.44 53.72
CA SER A 369 26.18 -13.56 53.81
C SER A 369 27.35 -13.46 52.83
N SER A 370 27.30 -12.56 51.85
CA SER A 370 28.38 -12.31 50.89
C SER A 370 29.51 -11.47 51.49
N GLU A 371 29.26 -10.83 52.63
CA GLU A 371 30.18 -9.96 53.32
C GLU A 371 31.15 -10.71 54.26
N VAL A 372 32.13 -9.99 54.74
CA VAL A 372 33.11 -10.50 55.71
C VAL A 372 32.98 -9.76 57.02
N LEU A 373 32.60 -10.51 58.06
CA LEU A 373 32.50 -9.97 59.41
C LEU A 373 33.88 -9.90 60.08
N THR A 374 34.21 -8.73 60.61
CA THR A 374 35.34 -8.52 61.50
C THR A 374 34.86 -7.89 62.79
N VAL A 375 35.20 -8.49 63.95
CA VAL A 375 34.89 -7.97 65.28
C VAL A 375 36.16 -7.45 65.91
N THR A 376 36.11 -6.23 66.47
CA THR A 376 37.19 -5.67 67.23
C THR A 376 36.77 -5.54 68.71
N ILE A 377 37.48 -6.20 69.62
CA ILE A 377 37.30 -6.03 71.01
C ILE A 377 38.39 -5.06 71.51
N SER A 378 37.98 -4.01 72.17
CA SER A 378 38.87 -2.97 72.80
C SER A 378 38.77 -2.99 74.28
N GLY A 379 39.73 -2.33 74.98
CA GLY A 379 39.73 -2.25 76.40
C GLY A 379 40.30 -3.47 77.10
N VAL A 380 40.96 -4.39 76.39
CA VAL A 380 41.62 -5.56 76.99
C VAL A 380 42.80 -5.05 77.86
N PRO A 381 42.77 -5.28 79.17
CA PRO A 381 43.82 -4.77 80.09
C PRO A 381 45.19 -5.39 79.80
N ASP A 382 46.25 -4.66 80.11
CA ASP A 382 47.61 -5.18 80.06
C ASP A 382 47.74 -6.48 80.87
N GLY A 383 48.32 -7.52 80.28
CA GLY A 383 48.47 -8.84 80.89
C GLY A 383 47.26 -9.76 80.76
N ALA A 384 46.08 -9.27 80.35
CA ALA A 384 44.95 -10.10 79.96
C ALA A 384 45.08 -10.63 78.48
N SER A 385 44.43 -11.74 78.21
CA SER A 385 44.46 -12.32 76.86
C SER A 385 43.14 -12.95 76.48
N LEU A 386 42.79 -12.88 75.20
CA LEU A 386 41.65 -13.64 74.58
C LEU A 386 42.10 -15.00 74.14
N SER A 387 41.19 -15.96 74.19
CA SER A 387 41.43 -17.36 73.75
C SER A 387 41.53 -17.53 72.26
N ALA A 388 41.05 -16.59 71.46
CA ALA A 388 41.08 -16.59 70.01
C ALA A 388 41.23 -15.15 69.48
N GLY A 389 41.51 -15.00 68.16
CA GLY A 389 41.71 -13.71 67.50
C GLY A 389 43.20 -13.31 67.49
N THR A 390 43.46 -12.11 66.98
CA THR A 390 44.80 -11.53 66.82
C THR A 390 44.94 -10.32 67.79
N ASP A 391 45.93 -10.38 68.71
CA ASP A 391 46.31 -9.24 69.54
C ASP A 391 47.02 -8.15 68.70
N ASN A 392 46.48 -6.95 68.68
CA ASN A 392 47.04 -5.82 67.94
C ASN A 392 48.13 -5.07 68.72
N GLY A 393 48.32 -5.40 70.05
CA GLY A 393 49.37 -4.85 70.90
C GLY A 393 49.05 -3.48 71.50
N ASP A 394 47.85 -2.98 71.37
CA ASP A 394 47.36 -1.67 71.84
C ASP A 394 46.11 -1.76 72.72
N GLY A 395 45.86 -2.96 73.29
CA GLY A 395 44.66 -3.26 74.08
C GLY A 395 43.42 -3.55 73.22
N THR A 396 43.60 -3.77 71.85
CA THR A 396 42.57 -4.21 70.96
C THR A 396 42.87 -5.57 70.36
N TRP A 397 41.83 -6.33 70.06
CA TRP A 397 41.93 -7.64 69.44
C TRP A 397 41.01 -7.70 68.20
N THR A 398 41.48 -8.30 67.11
CA THR A 398 40.69 -8.53 65.88
C THR A 398 40.31 -10.00 65.81
N LEU A 399 39.01 -10.25 65.60
CA LEU A 399 38.40 -11.56 65.58
C LEU A 399 37.59 -11.76 64.27
N SER A 400 37.57 -12.95 63.79
CA SER A 400 36.59 -13.42 62.76
C SER A 400 35.32 -13.94 63.46
N SER A 401 34.23 -14.15 62.70
CA SER A 401 33.00 -14.73 63.24
C SER A 401 33.22 -16.10 63.90
N SER A 402 34.18 -16.90 63.38
CA SER A 402 34.52 -18.23 63.97
C SER A 402 35.29 -18.13 65.28
N ASP A 403 35.87 -17.03 65.57
CA ASP A 403 36.63 -16.83 66.83
C ASP A 403 35.71 -16.46 68.01
N LEU A 404 34.47 -16.11 67.80
CA LEU A 404 33.48 -15.73 68.78
C LEU A 404 32.92 -16.95 69.54
N ASP A 405 32.85 -18.12 68.88
CA ASP A 405 32.29 -19.31 69.49
C ASP A 405 33.19 -19.82 70.62
N GLY A 406 32.66 -19.77 71.83
CA GLY A 406 33.38 -20.19 73.07
C GLY A 406 34.53 -19.26 73.43
N LEU A 407 34.51 -18.01 72.93
CA LEU A 407 35.54 -16.98 73.30
C LEU A 407 35.63 -16.81 74.80
N LYS A 408 36.85 -16.68 75.30
CA LYS A 408 37.13 -16.44 76.71
C LYS A 408 38.18 -15.35 76.85
N ILE A 409 38.11 -14.64 77.97
CA ILE A 409 39.17 -13.75 78.44
C ILE A 409 39.82 -14.32 79.69
N THR A 410 41.16 -14.35 79.77
CA THR A 410 41.92 -14.67 80.90
C THR A 410 42.50 -13.30 81.47
N PRO A 411 42.05 -12.86 82.67
CA PRO A 411 42.62 -11.64 83.28
C PRO A 411 44.11 -11.78 83.55
N ALA A 412 44.78 -10.64 83.88
CA ALA A 412 46.17 -10.68 84.37
C ALA A 412 46.22 -11.41 85.66
N ASP A 413 47.39 -12.06 85.99
CA ASP A 413 47.61 -12.77 87.22
C ASP A 413 47.28 -11.87 88.45
N ASP A 414 46.58 -12.45 89.48
CA ASP A 414 46.19 -11.75 90.71
C ASP A 414 45.29 -10.51 90.53
N PHE A 415 44.64 -10.36 89.34
CA PHE A 415 43.72 -9.24 89.06
C PHE A 415 42.35 -9.47 89.67
N SER A 416 41.99 -8.57 90.64
CA SER A 416 40.66 -8.52 91.23
C SER A 416 40.03 -7.15 90.98
N GLY A 417 38.89 -7.09 90.33
CA GLY A 417 38.22 -5.83 89.99
C GLY A 417 37.29 -6.01 88.79
N SER A 418 36.92 -4.91 88.13
CA SER A 418 36.14 -4.90 86.88
C SER A 418 36.85 -4.06 85.84
N PHE A 419 36.65 -4.42 84.57
CA PHE A 419 37.08 -3.63 83.43
C PHE A 419 35.98 -3.76 82.35
N ASP A 420 35.95 -2.80 81.46
CA ASP A 420 34.99 -2.75 80.34
C ASP A 420 35.71 -3.10 79.02
N LEU A 421 35.05 -3.93 78.26
CA LEU A 421 35.46 -4.26 76.91
C LEU A 421 34.56 -3.58 75.85
#